data_ca3c2a71bbcbb1294c6348734f97ea5b
#
_entry.id   ca3c2a71bbcbb1294c6348734f97ea5b
#
_cell.length_a   1.000
_cell.length_b   1.000
_cell.length_c   1.000
_cell.angle_alpha   90.00
_cell.angle_beta   90.00
_cell.angle_gamma   90.00
#
_symmetry.space_group_name_H-M   'P 1'
#
loop_
_entity.id
_entity.type
_entity.pdbx_description
1 polymer ?
#
loop_
_entity_poly.entity_id
_entity_poly.type
_entity_poly.pdbx_seq_one_letter_code
_entity_poly.pdbx_strand_id
1 'polypeptide(L)'
;MVSAGHAGATKSDNFCPICGGNEFAEYRGRPRCSCAKCGSKERHRFMALVLRSKLVPKNIGLPVYHFAPEPSIGGVLLELFGDNYQPADLVPDTYAWSTVPVEQVDLRRPLDVFEPGSVGGFIHSHVLEHIPASIDRVVRDMNAALAPGGFHIFQVPVHKGWYREDMDPDMDQSERTRLFHQWDHMRQFGDRDFEERVLELFVGMERIDLSGVLDSDQLRRAAIPPSAITRHTGHTVYAYRKPSLKDDH
;
A
#
# COMPACT_ATOMS: atom_id res chain seq x y z
N MET A 1 -1.81 47.63 34.27
CA MET A 1 -1.89 47.29 32.85
C MET A 1 -0.97 46.08 32.64
N VAL A 2 -1.52 44.88 32.57
CA VAL A 2 -0.75 43.66 32.33
C VAL A 2 -0.94 43.28 30.87
N SER A 3 0.15 43.39 30.11
CA SER A 3 0.19 43.01 28.70
C SER A 3 0.04 41.50 28.56
N ALA A 4 -1.04 41.05 27.96
CA ALA A 4 -1.23 39.66 27.58
C ALA A 4 -0.35 39.38 26.35
N GLY A 5 0.76 38.67 26.57
CA GLY A 5 1.61 38.18 25.51
C GLY A 5 0.80 37.17 24.65
N HIS A 6 0.59 37.54 23.40
CA HIS A 6 0.13 36.56 22.39
C HIS A 6 1.23 35.55 22.18
N ALA A 7 1.02 34.32 22.71
CA ALA A 7 1.81 33.19 22.33
C ALA A 7 1.50 32.92 20.84
N GLY A 8 2.44 33.30 19.97
CA GLY A 8 2.36 32.98 18.55
C GLY A 8 2.26 31.45 18.40
N ALA A 9 1.18 30.97 17.82
CA ALA A 9 1.04 29.58 17.44
C ALA A 9 2.21 29.25 16.51
N THR A 10 3.15 28.43 16.97
CA THR A 10 4.23 27.91 16.14
C THR A 10 3.58 27.18 14.97
N LYS A 11 3.80 27.66 13.74
CA LYS A 11 3.32 26.99 12.53
C LYS A 11 3.77 25.52 12.63
N SER A 12 2.79 24.61 12.63
CA SER A 12 3.07 23.19 12.56
C SER A 12 3.96 22.93 11.35
N ASP A 13 5.09 22.28 11.55
CA ASP A 13 5.98 21.85 10.46
C ASP A 13 5.49 20.57 9.77
N ASN A 14 4.25 20.18 10.03
CA ASN A 14 3.58 19.09 9.36
C ASN A 14 3.53 19.28 7.84
N PHE A 15 3.63 18.18 7.11
CA PHE A 15 3.57 18.20 5.65
C PHE A 15 2.94 16.92 5.12
N CYS A 16 1.86 17.06 4.37
CA CYS A 16 1.24 15.95 3.66
C CYS A 16 1.94 15.72 2.31
N PRO A 17 2.61 14.60 2.09
CA PRO A 17 3.35 14.33 0.85
C PRO A 17 2.44 14.13 -0.37
N ILE A 18 1.11 14.09 -0.17
CA ILE A 18 0.12 13.95 -1.23
C ILE A 18 -0.37 15.30 -1.73
N CYS A 19 -0.74 16.21 -0.81
CA CYS A 19 -1.43 17.46 -1.20
C CYS A 19 -0.75 18.74 -0.69
N GLY A 20 0.38 18.63 0.01
CA GLY A 20 1.08 19.76 0.63
C GLY A 20 0.39 20.37 1.85
N GLY A 21 -0.73 19.81 2.32
CA GLY A 21 -1.44 20.28 3.53
C GLY A 21 -0.60 20.11 4.80
N ASN A 22 -0.82 20.94 5.81
CA ASN A 22 -0.04 20.99 7.05
C ASN A 22 -0.87 20.75 8.31
N GLU A 23 -2.16 20.43 8.17
CA GLU A 23 -3.07 20.15 9.27
C GLU A 23 -3.51 18.70 9.24
N PHE A 24 -3.37 18.02 10.39
CA PHE A 24 -3.80 16.64 10.57
C PHE A 24 -4.78 16.54 11.73
N ALA A 25 -5.99 16.09 11.44
CA ALA A 25 -7.07 15.89 12.40
C ALA A 25 -7.04 14.48 13.02
N GLU A 26 -7.72 14.35 14.13
CA GLU A 26 -8.04 13.04 14.70
C GLU A 26 -8.99 12.25 13.80
N TYR A 27 -8.84 10.94 13.78
CA TYR A 27 -9.78 10.04 13.14
C TYR A 27 -9.89 8.73 13.93
N ARG A 28 -11.09 8.41 14.43
CA ARG A 28 -11.40 7.20 15.22
C ARG A 28 -10.43 7.00 16.40
N GLY A 29 -10.24 8.06 17.21
CA GLY A 29 -9.37 8.04 18.39
C GLY A 29 -7.87 8.10 18.11
N ARG A 30 -7.44 8.18 16.83
CA ARG A 30 -6.04 8.33 16.45
C ARG A 30 -5.72 9.80 16.17
N PRO A 31 -4.88 10.44 16.99
CA PRO A 31 -4.49 11.84 16.78
C PRO A 31 -3.65 11.99 15.51
N ARG A 32 -3.76 13.11 14.83
CA ARG A 32 -3.00 13.45 13.62
C ARG A 32 -3.15 12.42 12.48
N CYS A 33 -4.23 11.66 12.45
CA CYS A 33 -4.45 10.58 11.50
C CYS A 33 -4.82 11.06 10.11
N SER A 34 -5.76 12.02 10.01
CA SER A 34 -6.37 12.43 8.74
C SER A 34 -5.86 13.78 8.30
N CYS A 35 -5.35 13.91 7.07
CA CYS A 35 -5.04 15.22 6.49
C CYS A 35 -6.34 16.04 6.30
N ALA A 36 -6.40 17.24 6.85
CA ALA A 36 -7.58 18.10 6.76
C ALA A 36 -7.89 18.52 5.31
N LYS A 37 -6.87 18.61 4.44
CA LYS A 37 -7.01 19.03 3.04
C LYS A 37 -7.45 17.91 2.10
N CYS A 38 -6.85 16.70 2.20
CA CYS A 38 -7.11 15.61 1.24
C CYS A 38 -7.67 14.33 1.87
N GLY A 39 -7.90 14.30 3.18
CA GLY A 39 -8.44 13.14 3.87
C GLY A 39 -7.50 11.94 4.01
N SER A 40 -6.27 12.02 3.46
CA SER A 40 -5.32 10.92 3.50
C SER A 40 -4.97 10.51 4.94
N LYS A 41 -4.86 9.20 5.15
CA LYS A 41 -4.44 8.61 6.43
C LYS A 41 -2.93 8.38 6.44
N GLU A 42 -2.39 7.97 7.60
CA GLU A 42 -0.95 7.70 7.79
C GLU A 42 -0.41 6.72 6.74
N ARG A 43 -1.16 5.63 6.48
CA ARG A 43 -0.77 4.63 5.49
C ARG A 43 -0.66 5.18 4.07
N HIS A 44 -1.60 6.08 3.67
CA HIS A 44 -1.56 6.71 2.35
C HIS A 44 -0.35 7.65 2.24
N ARG A 45 -0.06 8.43 3.29
CA ARG A 45 1.10 9.33 3.30
C ARG A 45 2.41 8.56 3.26
N PHE A 46 2.48 7.40 3.96
CA PHE A 46 3.65 6.54 3.89
C PHE A 46 3.84 5.95 2.49
N MET A 47 2.78 5.38 1.92
CA MET A 47 2.79 4.90 0.52
C MET A 47 3.26 6.00 -0.44
N ALA A 48 2.75 7.22 -0.33
CA ALA A 48 3.15 8.35 -1.18
C ALA A 48 4.64 8.72 -1.03
N LEU A 49 5.20 8.70 0.19
CA LEU A 49 6.63 8.92 0.40
C LEU A 49 7.48 7.84 -0.29
N VAL A 50 7.09 6.57 -0.16
CA VAL A 50 7.78 5.46 -0.83
C VAL A 50 7.70 5.61 -2.34
N LEU A 51 6.51 5.86 -2.89
CA LEU A 51 6.30 6.03 -4.32
C LEU A 51 7.09 7.21 -4.90
N ARG A 52 7.22 8.32 -4.16
CA ARG A 52 7.99 9.50 -4.60
C ARG A 52 9.50 9.36 -4.40
N SER A 53 9.95 8.34 -3.68
CA SER A 53 11.37 8.10 -3.44
C SER A 53 12.11 7.67 -4.72
N LYS A 54 13.45 7.68 -4.65
CA LYS A 54 14.32 7.19 -5.74
C LYS A 54 14.33 5.66 -5.86
N LEU A 55 13.74 4.95 -4.91
CA LEU A 55 13.70 3.48 -4.86
C LEU A 55 12.75 2.89 -5.89
N VAL A 56 11.71 3.65 -6.27
CA VAL A 56 10.71 3.20 -7.22
C VAL A 56 11.08 3.71 -8.62
N PRO A 57 11.32 2.82 -9.60
CA PRO A 57 11.64 3.23 -10.96
C PRO A 57 10.44 3.93 -11.61
N LYS A 58 10.68 5.09 -12.27
CA LYS A 58 9.62 5.89 -12.89
C LYS A 58 9.52 5.67 -14.40
N ASN A 59 10.59 5.22 -15.04
CA ASN A 59 10.72 5.09 -16.50
C ASN A 59 10.70 3.62 -16.92
N ILE A 60 9.74 2.84 -16.39
CA ILE A 60 9.70 1.40 -16.69
C ILE A 60 9.04 1.08 -18.04
N GLY A 61 8.27 2.04 -18.61
CA GLY A 61 7.68 1.91 -19.95
C GLY A 61 6.58 0.84 -20.05
N LEU A 62 6.14 0.27 -18.94
CA LEU A 62 5.13 -0.79 -18.85
C LEU A 62 4.03 -0.38 -17.88
N PRO A 63 2.84 -0.99 -17.96
CA PRO A 63 1.72 -0.69 -17.08
C PRO A 63 2.07 -0.86 -15.60
N VAL A 64 1.61 0.08 -14.78
CA VAL A 64 1.72 0.08 -13.32
C VAL A 64 0.32 -0.02 -12.75
N TYR A 65 -0.01 -1.20 -12.25
CA TYR A 65 -1.34 -1.51 -11.72
C TYR A 65 -1.50 -1.09 -10.27
N HIS A 66 -2.63 -0.42 -9.99
CA HIS A 66 -3.05 -0.04 -8.64
C HIS A 66 -4.38 -0.71 -8.32
N PHE A 67 -4.34 -1.75 -7.48
CA PHE A 67 -5.54 -2.48 -7.08
C PHE A 67 -6.26 -1.82 -5.91
N ALA A 68 -7.60 -1.90 -5.92
CA ALA A 68 -8.48 -1.19 -4.99
C ALA A 68 -8.11 0.30 -4.88
N PRO A 69 -8.12 1.04 -6.01
CA PRO A 69 -7.51 2.35 -6.10
C PRO A 69 -8.11 3.35 -5.11
N GLU A 70 -7.24 3.98 -4.31
CA GLU A 70 -7.60 5.03 -3.37
C GLU A 70 -7.37 6.40 -4.03
N PRO A 71 -8.32 7.36 -3.95
CA PRO A 71 -8.23 8.65 -4.66
C PRO A 71 -6.91 9.39 -4.40
N SER A 72 -6.45 9.37 -3.15
CA SER A 72 -5.22 10.08 -2.76
C SER A 72 -3.95 9.48 -3.36
N ILE A 73 -3.90 8.15 -3.52
CA ILE A 73 -2.77 7.44 -4.12
C ILE A 73 -2.87 7.42 -5.63
N GLY A 74 -4.09 7.27 -6.18
CA GLY A 74 -4.32 7.35 -7.63
C GLY A 74 -3.79 8.64 -8.25
N GLY A 75 -4.03 9.79 -7.60
CA GLY A 75 -3.47 11.08 -8.06
C GLY A 75 -1.93 11.12 -8.05
N VAL A 76 -1.29 10.52 -7.04
CA VAL A 76 0.17 10.41 -6.99
C VAL A 76 0.71 9.51 -8.10
N LEU A 77 0.03 8.39 -8.35
CA LEU A 77 0.46 7.44 -9.38
C LEU A 77 0.27 7.99 -10.79
N LEU A 78 -0.84 8.69 -11.04
CA LEU A 78 -1.06 9.37 -12.31
C LEU A 78 0.02 10.44 -12.58
N GLU A 79 0.42 11.20 -11.55
CA GLU A 79 1.53 12.17 -11.66
C GLU A 79 2.87 11.48 -11.99
N LEU A 80 3.14 10.33 -11.37
CA LEU A 80 4.43 9.65 -11.47
C LEU A 80 4.59 8.79 -12.72
N PHE A 81 3.51 8.18 -13.21
CA PHE A 81 3.53 7.17 -14.27
C PHE A 81 2.75 7.57 -15.52
N GLY A 82 1.96 8.66 -15.47
CA GLY A 82 1.21 9.14 -16.63
C GLY A 82 0.33 8.05 -17.26
N ASP A 83 0.51 7.84 -18.56
CA ASP A 83 -0.26 6.86 -19.35
C ASP A 83 0.01 5.40 -18.95
N ASN A 84 1.09 5.13 -18.22
CA ASN A 84 1.38 3.79 -17.69
C ASN A 84 0.62 3.49 -16.39
N TYR A 85 -0.06 4.46 -15.76
CA TYR A 85 -0.87 4.23 -14.57
C TYR A 85 -2.17 3.53 -14.95
N GLN A 86 -2.40 2.34 -14.36
CA GLN A 86 -3.59 1.53 -14.60
C GLN A 86 -4.27 1.17 -13.27
N PRO A 87 -5.36 1.86 -12.89
CA PRO A 87 -6.18 1.44 -11.76
C PRO A 87 -6.98 0.17 -12.12
N ALA A 88 -7.11 -0.76 -11.17
CA ALA A 88 -7.83 -2.01 -11.39
C ALA A 88 -8.55 -2.50 -10.12
N ASP A 89 -9.66 -3.17 -10.32
CA ASP A 89 -10.44 -3.81 -9.24
C ASP A 89 -11.31 -4.95 -9.78
N LEU A 90 -11.78 -5.82 -8.90
CA LEU A 90 -12.76 -6.84 -9.25
C LEU A 90 -14.11 -6.23 -9.66
N VAL A 91 -14.49 -5.07 -9.04
CA VAL A 91 -15.78 -4.38 -9.24
C VAL A 91 -15.53 -2.91 -9.61
N PRO A 92 -15.13 -2.63 -10.86
CA PRO A 92 -14.70 -1.29 -11.30
C PRO A 92 -15.79 -0.22 -11.17
N ASP A 93 -17.07 -0.58 -11.26
CA ASP A 93 -18.19 0.37 -11.16
C ASP A 93 -18.27 1.12 -9.81
N THR A 94 -17.57 0.62 -8.78
CA THR A 94 -17.50 1.29 -7.47
C THR A 94 -16.61 2.54 -7.47
N TYR A 95 -15.83 2.75 -8.53
CA TYR A 95 -14.83 3.81 -8.65
C TYR A 95 -15.25 4.97 -9.58
N ALA A 96 -16.51 5.39 -9.50
CA ALA A 96 -17.05 6.50 -10.33
C ALA A 96 -16.30 7.85 -10.16
N TRP A 97 -15.48 8.00 -9.13
CA TRP A 97 -14.62 9.16 -8.91
C TRP A 97 -13.33 9.14 -9.75
N SER A 98 -12.94 8.00 -10.29
CA SER A 98 -11.69 7.87 -11.04
C SER A 98 -11.78 8.56 -12.38
N THR A 99 -10.75 9.35 -12.72
CA THR A 99 -10.62 9.99 -14.04
C THR A 99 -9.95 9.08 -15.07
N VAL A 100 -9.33 7.99 -14.60
CA VAL A 100 -8.76 6.94 -15.43
C VAL A 100 -9.70 5.74 -15.37
N PRO A 101 -10.09 5.12 -16.48
CA PRO A 101 -10.92 3.92 -16.46
C PRO A 101 -10.32 2.83 -15.57
N VAL A 102 -11.13 2.31 -14.64
CA VAL A 102 -10.68 1.20 -13.77
C VAL A 102 -10.90 -0.11 -14.51
N GLU A 103 -9.83 -0.88 -14.68
CA GLU A 103 -9.86 -2.17 -15.36
C GLU A 103 -10.45 -3.24 -14.44
N GLN A 104 -11.27 -4.14 -14.99
CA GLN A 104 -11.75 -5.28 -14.23
C GLN A 104 -10.70 -6.36 -14.19
N VAL A 105 -10.17 -6.66 -12.99
CA VAL A 105 -9.15 -7.69 -12.76
C VAL A 105 -9.50 -8.57 -11.58
N ASP A 106 -9.48 -9.88 -11.79
CA ASP A 106 -9.65 -10.88 -10.76
C ASP A 106 -8.30 -11.44 -10.31
N LEU A 107 -7.85 -11.04 -9.14
CA LEU A 107 -6.57 -11.48 -8.57
C LEU A 107 -6.57 -12.92 -8.03
N ARG A 108 -7.67 -13.67 -8.14
CA ARG A 108 -7.64 -15.11 -7.80
C ARG A 108 -6.72 -15.90 -8.74
N ARG A 109 -6.52 -15.40 -9.96
CA ARG A 109 -5.67 -16.00 -11.00
C ARG A 109 -4.96 -14.91 -11.79
N PRO A 110 -3.90 -14.28 -11.27
CA PRO A 110 -3.24 -13.16 -11.94
C PRO A 110 -2.73 -13.49 -13.36
N LEU A 111 -2.21 -14.70 -13.58
CA LEU A 111 -1.68 -15.10 -14.90
C LEU A 111 -2.77 -15.43 -15.94
N ASP A 112 -4.06 -15.44 -15.58
CA ASP A 112 -5.13 -15.47 -16.57
C ASP A 112 -5.33 -14.08 -17.23
N VAL A 113 -4.79 -13.01 -16.61
CA VAL A 113 -4.91 -11.62 -17.05
C VAL A 113 -3.56 -11.06 -17.51
N PHE A 114 -2.49 -11.35 -16.78
CA PHE A 114 -1.16 -10.78 -17.01
C PHE A 114 -0.22 -11.81 -17.63
N GLU A 115 0.35 -11.47 -18.77
CA GLU A 115 1.45 -12.26 -19.33
C GLU A 115 2.71 -12.13 -18.46
N PRO A 116 3.51 -13.19 -18.30
CA PRO A 116 4.79 -13.09 -17.61
C PRO A 116 5.70 -11.99 -18.18
N GLY A 117 6.21 -11.13 -17.31
CA GLY A 117 7.09 -10.03 -17.70
C GLY A 117 6.41 -8.83 -18.37
N SER A 118 5.09 -8.75 -18.38
CA SER A 118 4.34 -7.65 -19.04
C SER A 118 4.04 -6.45 -18.14
N VAL A 119 4.26 -6.56 -16.83
CA VAL A 119 3.86 -5.53 -15.86
C VAL A 119 5.06 -4.82 -15.27
N GLY A 120 5.01 -3.49 -15.23
CA GLY A 120 6.04 -2.63 -14.66
C GLY A 120 5.97 -2.53 -13.14
N GLY A 121 4.78 -2.56 -12.57
CA GLY A 121 4.63 -2.49 -11.13
C GLY A 121 3.24 -2.88 -10.64
N PHE A 122 3.21 -3.43 -9.43
CA PHE A 122 1.98 -3.64 -8.68
C PHE A 122 1.99 -2.80 -7.40
N ILE A 123 0.87 -2.12 -7.16
CA ILE A 123 0.63 -1.33 -5.94
C ILE A 123 -0.74 -1.73 -5.40
N HIS A 124 -0.81 -2.07 -4.12
CA HIS A 124 -2.08 -2.29 -3.46
C HIS A 124 -1.98 -2.05 -1.95
N SER A 125 -3.11 -1.68 -1.37
CA SER A 125 -3.24 -1.43 0.06
C SER A 125 -4.51 -2.08 0.56
N HIS A 126 -4.39 -3.03 1.48
CA HIS A 126 -5.53 -3.75 2.04
C HIS A 126 -6.37 -4.47 0.96
N VAL A 127 -5.72 -5.36 0.20
CA VAL A 127 -6.34 -6.16 -0.87
C VAL A 127 -6.20 -7.65 -0.61
N LEU A 128 -5.01 -8.12 -0.21
CA LEU A 128 -4.73 -9.56 -0.09
C LEU A 128 -5.61 -10.27 0.92
N GLU A 129 -6.09 -9.58 1.94
CA GLU A 129 -7.00 -10.12 2.95
C GLU A 129 -8.38 -10.48 2.40
N HIS A 130 -8.80 -9.87 1.29
CA HIS A 130 -10.11 -10.07 0.66
C HIS A 130 -10.12 -11.16 -0.41
N ILE A 131 -8.96 -11.59 -0.92
CA ILE A 131 -8.89 -12.51 -2.06
C ILE A 131 -9.21 -13.95 -1.61
N PRO A 132 -10.30 -14.58 -2.09
CA PRO A 132 -10.66 -15.95 -1.74
C PRO A 132 -9.85 -16.98 -2.56
N ALA A 133 -8.52 -16.93 -2.42
CA ALA A 133 -7.58 -17.83 -3.07
C ALA A 133 -6.30 -17.95 -2.24
N SER A 134 -5.47 -18.98 -2.49
CA SER A 134 -4.16 -19.11 -1.86
C SER A 134 -3.31 -17.87 -2.12
N ILE A 135 -2.97 -17.12 -1.05
CA ILE A 135 -2.12 -15.92 -1.13
C ILE A 135 -0.75 -16.25 -1.75
N ASP A 136 -0.21 -17.41 -1.45
CA ASP A 136 1.02 -17.96 -1.95
C ASP A 136 1.03 -18.01 -3.51
N ARG A 137 -0.05 -18.55 -4.09
CA ARG A 137 -0.22 -18.55 -5.53
C ARG A 137 -0.41 -17.14 -6.09
N VAL A 138 -1.29 -16.35 -5.48
CA VAL A 138 -1.58 -14.98 -5.95
C VAL A 138 -0.31 -14.14 -6.02
N VAL A 139 0.48 -14.12 -4.94
CA VAL A 139 1.72 -13.32 -4.88
C VAL A 139 2.77 -13.83 -5.87
N ARG A 140 2.95 -15.15 -5.99
CA ARG A 140 3.89 -15.73 -6.97
C ARG A 140 3.49 -15.41 -8.41
N ASP A 141 2.21 -15.55 -8.74
CA ASP A 141 1.70 -15.25 -10.09
C ASP A 141 1.85 -13.75 -10.42
N MET A 142 1.53 -12.85 -9.47
CA MET A 142 1.80 -11.43 -9.63
C MET A 142 3.30 -11.15 -9.85
N ASN A 143 4.18 -11.74 -9.04
CA ASN A 143 5.63 -11.55 -9.19
C ASN A 143 6.15 -12.14 -10.50
N ALA A 144 5.55 -13.22 -11.03
CA ALA A 144 5.89 -13.76 -12.35
C ALA A 144 5.51 -12.78 -13.47
N ALA A 145 4.38 -12.09 -13.35
CA ALA A 145 3.91 -11.10 -14.31
C ALA A 145 4.80 -9.84 -14.37
N LEU A 146 5.56 -9.54 -13.32
CA LEU A 146 6.48 -8.39 -13.33
C LEU A 146 7.61 -8.57 -14.34
N ALA A 147 7.92 -7.51 -15.06
CA ALA A 147 9.13 -7.41 -15.87
C ALA A 147 10.39 -7.36 -15.01
N PRO A 148 11.58 -7.72 -15.54
CA PRO A 148 12.86 -7.44 -14.89
C PRO A 148 12.97 -5.94 -14.53
N GLY A 149 13.38 -5.64 -13.29
CA GLY A 149 13.38 -4.27 -12.75
C GLY A 149 12.02 -3.76 -12.26
N GLY A 150 10.94 -4.48 -12.51
CA GLY A 150 9.59 -4.17 -12.02
C GLY A 150 9.49 -4.26 -10.50
N PHE A 151 8.45 -3.69 -9.93
CA PHE A 151 8.30 -3.59 -8.49
C PHE A 151 6.93 -4.06 -7.99
N HIS A 152 6.91 -4.52 -6.73
CA HIS A 152 5.68 -4.86 -6.01
C HIS A 152 5.68 -4.13 -4.66
N ILE A 153 4.73 -3.20 -4.49
CA ILE A 153 4.61 -2.38 -3.28
C ILE A 153 3.24 -2.59 -2.68
N PHE A 154 3.20 -2.95 -1.40
CA PHE A 154 1.92 -3.27 -0.78
C PHE A 154 1.85 -2.93 0.71
N GLN A 155 0.63 -2.89 1.21
CA GLN A 155 0.26 -2.83 2.62
C GLN A 155 -0.85 -3.84 2.90
N VAL A 156 -0.83 -4.42 4.10
CA VAL A 156 -1.89 -5.30 4.62
C VAL A 156 -2.17 -4.96 6.08
N PRO A 157 -3.38 -5.23 6.61
CA PRO A 157 -3.70 -5.04 8.02
C PRO A 157 -3.02 -6.12 8.87
N VAL A 158 -1.89 -5.79 9.49
CA VAL A 158 -1.21 -6.71 10.40
C VAL A 158 -1.75 -6.54 11.82
N HIS A 159 -2.21 -7.63 12.43
CA HIS A 159 -2.77 -7.70 13.76
C HIS A 159 -1.85 -8.49 14.71
N LYS A 160 -2.05 -8.34 16.02
CA LYS A 160 -1.35 -9.17 17.02
C LYS A 160 -1.76 -10.63 16.88
N GLY A 161 -0.78 -11.53 16.89
CA GLY A 161 -0.99 -12.97 16.90
C GLY A 161 -0.45 -13.67 15.67
N TRP A 162 -1.10 -14.76 15.28
CA TRP A 162 -0.69 -15.63 14.19
C TRP A 162 -1.53 -15.38 12.94
N TYR A 163 -0.98 -15.76 11.78
CA TYR A 163 -1.73 -15.89 10.54
C TYR A 163 -2.90 -16.88 10.72
N ARG A 164 -4.04 -16.52 10.16
CA ARG A 164 -5.23 -17.37 10.08
C ARG A 164 -5.92 -17.11 8.76
N GLU A 165 -6.51 -18.13 8.19
CA GLU A 165 -7.38 -17.99 7.02
C GLU A 165 -8.51 -19.00 7.05
N ASP A 166 -9.63 -18.62 6.43
CA ASP A 166 -10.74 -19.50 6.15
C ASP A 166 -11.43 -19.06 4.85
N MET A 167 -11.49 -19.99 3.90
CA MET A 167 -12.04 -19.78 2.57
C MET A 167 -13.50 -20.26 2.45
N ASP A 168 -14.13 -20.67 3.56
CA ASP A 168 -15.52 -21.11 3.54
C ASP A 168 -16.43 -19.94 3.09
N PRO A 169 -17.07 -20.01 1.90
CA PRO A 169 -17.93 -18.95 1.41
C PRO A 169 -19.20 -18.78 2.23
N ASP A 170 -19.60 -19.84 2.97
CA ASP A 170 -20.84 -19.89 3.75
C ASP A 170 -20.63 -19.43 5.21
N MET A 171 -19.40 -19.07 5.59
CA MET A 171 -19.10 -18.55 6.93
C MET A 171 -19.94 -17.31 7.22
N ASP A 172 -20.62 -17.33 8.37
CA ASP A 172 -21.41 -16.17 8.84
C ASP A 172 -20.57 -14.91 8.96
N GLN A 173 -21.11 -13.78 8.54
CA GLN A 173 -20.42 -12.48 8.54
C GLN A 173 -19.98 -12.02 9.94
N SER A 174 -20.75 -12.35 10.98
CA SER A 174 -20.39 -12.01 12.35
C SER A 174 -19.20 -12.84 12.84
N GLU A 175 -19.17 -14.13 12.50
CA GLU A 175 -18.05 -15.01 12.79
C GLU A 175 -16.80 -14.60 12.01
N ARG A 176 -16.94 -14.25 10.73
CA ARG A 176 -15.83 -13.72 9.90
C ARG A 176 -15.25 -12.44 10.48
N THR A 177 -16.13 -11.51 10.91
CA THR A 177 -15.71 -10.28 11.58
C THR A 177 -14.98 -10.58 12.89
N ARG A 178 -15.43 -11.55 13.66
CA ARG A 178 -14.81 -11.97 14.93
C ARG A 178 -13.42 -12.57 14.71
N LEU A 179 -13.24 -13.36 13.65
CA LEU A 179 -11.99 -14.05 13.35
C LEU A 179 -10.98 -13.16 12.62
N PHE A 180 -11.44 -12.32 11.68
CA PHE A 180 -10.60 -11.60 10.72
C PHE A 180 -10.78 -10.08 10.77
N HIS A 181 -11.53 -9.56 11.77
CA HIS A 181 -11.77 -8.12 12.03
C HIS A 181 -12.70 -7.41 11.04
N GLN A 182 -13.10 -8.05 9.93
CA GLN A 182 -14.04 -7.51 8.96
C GLN A 182 -14.82 -8.65 8.29
N TRP A 183 -16.06 -8.37 7.90
CA TRP A 183 -17.02 -9.36 7.41
C TRP A 183 -16.63 -10.00 6.06
N ASP A 184 -15.79 -9.35 5.26
CA ASP A 184 -15.33 -9.77 3.94
C ASP A 184 -13.84 -10.16 3.89
N HIS A 185 -13.16 -10.20 5.04
CA HIS A 185 -11.80 -10.72 5.12
C HIS A 185 -11.77 -12.24 5.08
N MET A 186 -10.95 -12.82 4.24
CA MET A 186 -10.68 -14.27 4.19
C MET A 186 -9.58 -14.69 5.14
N ARG A 187 -8.76 -13.73 5.59
CA ARG A 187 -7.59 -13.98 6.45
C ARG A 187 -7.24 -12.83 7.36
N GLN A 188 -6.51 -13.17 8.42
CA GLN A 188 -5.79 -12.25 9.29
C GLN A 188 -4.30 -12.44 9.11
N PHE A 189 -3.56 -11.37 8.86
CA PHE A 189 -2.12 -11.35 8.95
C PHE A 189 -1.69 -11.11 10.39
N GLY A 190 -0.92 -12.06 10.98
CA GLY A 190 -0.40 -11.98 12.34
C GLY A 190 1.00 -11.37 12.37
N ASP A 191 1.34 -10.65 13.45
CA ASP A 191 2.67 -10.06 13.62
C ASP A 191 3.75 -11.07 14.07
N ARG A 192 3.35 -12.29 14.48
CA ARG A 192 4.27 -13.31 14.99
C ARG A 192 4.93 -14.16 13.91
N ASP A 193 4.25 -14.36 12.81
CA ASP A 193 4.68 -15.21 11.70
C ASP A 193 4.60 -14.50 10.34
N PHE A 194 4.57 -13.16 10.36
CA PHE A 194 4.39 -12.35 9.16
C PHE A 194 5.54 -12.51 8.16
N GLU A 195 6.78 -12.56 8.64
CA GLU A 195 7.95 -12.80 7.79
C GLU A 195 7.80 -14.13 7.05
N GLU A 196 7.53 -15.22 7.77
CA GLU A 196 7.40 -16.57 7.22
C GLU A 196 6.19 -16.72 6.28
N ARG A 197 5.03 -16.16 6.69
CA ARG A 197 3.76 -16.37 5.97
C ARG A 197 3.54 -15.44 4.79
N VAL A 198 4.18 -14.28 4.79
CA VAL A 198 3.94 -13.24 3.77
C VAL A 198 5.22 -12.83 3.07
N LEU A 199 6.27 -12.46 3.80
CA LEU A 199 7.44 -11.89 3.15
C LEU A 199 8.30 -12.95 2.43
N GLU A 200 8.31 -14.20 2.90
CA GLU A 200 8.95 -15.31 2.20
C GLU A 200 8.28 -15.68 0.85
N LEU A 201 7.05 -15.20 0.59
CA LEU A 201 6.41 -15.37 -0.72
C LEU A 201 7.11 -14.57 -1.84
N PHE A 202 7.96 -13.62 -1.47
CA PHE A 202 8.72 -12.77 -2.40
C PHE A 202 10.12 -13.34 -2.70
N VAL A 203 10.29 -14.66 -2.62
CA VAL A 203 11.54 -15.33 -3.01
C VAL A 203 11.93 -14.95 -4.44
N GLY A 204 13.22 -14.60 -4.63
CA GLY A 204 13.74 -14.12 -5.91
C GLY A 204 13.53 -12.65 -6.20
N MET A 205 12.81 -11.94 -5.32
CA MET A 205 12.68 -10.48 -5.36
C MET A 205 13.69 -9.83 -4.40
N GLU A 206 14.17 -8.64 -4.77
CA GLU A 206 15.00 -7.80 -3.89
C GLU A 206 14.09 -6.98 -2.97
N ARG A 207 14.19 -7.19 -1.65
CA ARG A 207 13.49 -6.32 -0.67
C ARG A 207 14.14 -4.95 -0.66
N ILE A 208 13.34 -3.90 -0.83
CA ILE A 208 13.80 -2.52 -0.79
C ILE A 208 13.85 -2.06 0.68
N ASP A 209 15.03 -1.71 1.18
CA ASP A 209 15.18 -1.12 2.52
C ASP A 209 14.68 0.33 2.53
N LEU A 210 13.53 0.54 3.14
CA LEU A 210 12.92 1.86 3.27
C LEU A 210 13.55 2.69 4.39
N SER A 211 14.23 2.08 5.36
CA SER A 211 14.82 2.76 6.52
C SER A 211 16.03 3.62 6.14
N GLY A 212 16.77 3.19 5.10
CA GLY A 212 17.93 3.92 4.59
C GLY A 212 17.61 5.10 3.66
N VAL A 213 16.33 5.28 3.27
CA VAL A 213 15.93 6.25 2.24
C VAL A 213 14.94 7.29 2.74
N LEU A 214 14.14 6.94 3.73
CA LEU A 214 13.16 7.86 4.31
C LEU A 214 13.74 8.49 5.58
N ASP A 215 13.94 9.80 5.51
CA ASP A 215 14.38 10.59 6.65
C ASP A 215 13.34 10.55 7.78
N SER A 216 13.80 10.38 9.01
CA SER A 216 12.96 10.38 10.21
C SER A 216 12.16 11.68 10.36
N ASP A 217 12.69 12.81 9.90
CA ASP A 217 11.99 14.08 9.90
C ASP A 217 10.84 14.11 8.88
N GLN A 218 11.03 13.55 7.69
CA GLN A 218 9.94 13.39 6.70
C GLN A 218 8.78 12.58 7.28
N LEU A 219 9.08 11.47 7.96
CA LEU A 219 8.06 10.61 8.58
C LEU A 219 7.32 11.36 9.69
N ARG A 220 8.03 12.05 10.56
CA ARG A 220 7.47 12.87 11.65
C ARG A 220 6.56 13.97 11.08
N ARG A 221 7.03 14.71 10.08
CA ARG A 221 6.27 15.78 9.42
C ARG A 221 5.03 15.25 8.71
N ALA A 222 5.10 14.06 8.13
CA ALA A 222 3.96 13.39 7.51
C ALA A 222 3.05 12.70 8.54
N ALA A 223 3.32 12.81 9.84
CA ALA A 223 2.62 12.14 10.93
C ALA A 223 2.48 10.62 10.71
N ILE A 224 3.56 9.99 10.26
CA ILE A 224 3.67 8.54 10.13
C ILE A 224 4.23 8.00 11.45
N PRO A 225 3.56 7.03 12.09
CA PRO A 225 4.03 6.50 13.37
C PRO A 225 5.35 5.74 13.18
N PRO A 226 6.33 5.86 14.10
CA PRO A 226 7.60 5.14 14.01
C PRO A 226 7.43 3.62 13.89
N SER A 227 6.37 3.07 14.49
CA SER A 227 6.04 1.64 14.39
C SER A 227 5.79 1.16 12.95
N ALA A 228 5.45 2.06 12.03
CA ALA A 228 5.26 1.71 10.61
C ALA A 228 6.57 1.24 9.94
N ILE A 229 7.74 1.57 10.51
CA ILE A 229 9.05 1.14 10.00
C ILE A 229 9.68 0.07 10.89
N THR A 230 9.45 0.13 12.20
CA THR A 230 10.14 -0.73 13.16
C THR A 230 9.40 -2.02 13.48
N ARG A 231 8.17 -2.19 12.98
CA ARG A 231 7.33 -3.36 13.24
C ARG A 231 6.45 -3.66 12.02
N HIS A 232 5.85 -4.84 11.99
CA HIS A 232 4.76 -5.15 11.08
C HIS A 232 3.46 -4.56 11.63
N THR A 233 2.86 -3.63 10.90
CA THR A 233 1.61 -2.95 11.27
C THR A 233 0.76 -2.70 10.03
N GLY A 234 -0.52 -2.38 10.20
CA GLY A 234 -1.39 -1.96 9.10
C GLY A 234 -1.00 -0.63 8.41
N HIS A 235 0.10 0.00 8.83
CA HIS A 235 0.67 1.19 8.19
C HIS A 235 1.99 0.90 7.46
N THR A 236 2.60 -0.27 7.72
CA THR A 236 3.89 -0.64 7.13
C THR A 236 3.75 -0.82 5.63
N VAL A 237 4.65 -0.21 4.88
CA VAL A 237 4.80 -0.42 3.44
C VAL A 237 5.87 -1.48 3.21
N TYR A 238 5.55 -2.46 2.40
CA TYR A 238 6.50 -3.46 1.91
C TYR A 238 6.78 -3.18 0.45
N ALA A 239 8.05 -3.17 0.08
CA ALA A 239 8.47 -2.85 -1.28
C ALA A 239 9.53 -3.84 -1.75
N TYR A 240 9.30 -4.40 -2.92
CA TYR A 240 10.17 -5.38 -3.56
C TYR A 240 10.43 -4.98 -5.01
N ARG A 241 11.59 -5.39 -5.54
CA ARG A 241 11.96 -5.23 -6.93
C ARG A 241 12.32 -6.58 -7.53
N LYS A 242 11.84 -6.86 -8.73
CA LYS A 242 12.32 -7.99 -9.52
C LYS A 242 13.73 -7.68 -10.03
N PRO A 243 14.72 -8.54 -9.82
CA PRO A 243 16.07 -8.30 -10.32
C PRO A 243 16.05 -7.98 -11.82
N SER A 244 16.87 -7.03 -12.23
CA SER A 244 17.10 -6.79 -13.66
C SER A 244 17.87 -7.97 -14.23
N LEU A 245 17.64 -8.32 -15.48
CA LEU A 245 18.51 -9.23 -16.19
C LEU A 245 19.93 -8.60 -16.15
N LYS A 246 20.91 -9.31 -15.60
CA LYS A 246 22.30 -8.89 -15.76
C LYS A 246 22.57 -8.97 -17.25
N ASP A 247 23.05 -7.88 -17.82
CA ASP A 247 23.69 -7.95 -19.12
C ASP A 247 24.89 -8.87 -18.94
N ASP A 248 24.80 -10.12 -19.44
CA ASP A 248 25.92 -11.01 -19.56
C ASP A 248 26.86 -10.41 -20.63
N HIS A 249 27.84 -9.63 -20.15
CA HIS A 249 28.98 -9.15 -20.93
C HIS A 249 30.23 -9.98 -20.68
#